data_cd3c1f7c9c370e429e30742f4585098f
#
_entry.id   cd3c1f7c9c370e429e30742f4585098f
#
_cell.length_a   1.000
_cell.length_b   1.000
_cell.length_c   1.000
_cell.angle_alpha   90.00
_cell.angle_beta   90.00
_cell.angle_gamma   90.00
#
_symmetry.space_group_name_H-M   'P 1'
#
loop_
_entity.id
_entity.type
_entity.pdbx_description
1 polymer ?
#
loop_
_entity_poly.entity_id
_entity_poly.type
_entity_poly.pdbx_seq_one_letter_code
_entity_poly.pdbx_strand_id
1 'polypeptide(L)' 'MAIRTASAEWNGTLKEGTGKMRLGSGAFEGAFSFASRFEEGPGTNPEELVGAAQAGCFSMFLSALLTTAGYTPT' A
#
# COMPACT_ATOMS: atom_id res chain seq x y z
N MET A 1 -6.08 -14.51 14.55
CA MET A 1 -6.01 -13.61 13.39
C MET A 1 -6.11 -12.17 13.86
N ALA A 2 -5.25 -11.31 13.39
CA ALA A 2 -5.31 -9.89 13.73
C ALA A 2 -6.38 -9.20 12.91
N ILE A 3 -7.16 -8.32 13.55
CA ILE A 3 -8.12 -7.47 12.87
C ILE A 3 -7.40 -6.19 12.49
N ARG A 4 -7.42 -5.84 11.21
CA ARG A 4 -6.77 -4.64 10.69
C ARG A 4 -7.79 -3.78 9.97
N THR A 5 -7.60 -2.49 10.03
CA THR A 5 -8.49 -1.53 9.39
C THR A 5 -7.67 -0.54 8.57
N ALA A 6 -8.31 0.06 7.61
CA ALA A 6 -7.74 1.15 6.84
C ALA A 6 -8.86 2.12 6.50
N SER A 7 -8.51 3.35 6.24
CA SER A 7 -9.48 4.38 5.88
C SER A 7 -8.90 5.31 4.84
N ALA A 8 -9.77 5.98 4.12
CA ALA A 8 -9.40 6.98 3.15
C ALA A 8 -10.40 8.13 3.17
N GLU A 9 -9.92 9.31 2.86
CA GLU A 9 -10.73 10.51 2.81
C GLU A 9 -10.41 11.25 1.52
N TRP A 10 -11.42 11.77 0.86
CA TRP A 10 -11.25 12.56 -0.35
C TRP A 10 -12.03 13.86 -0.22
N ASN A 11 -11.40 14.97 -0.55
CA ASN A 11 -12.01 16.28 -0.48
C ASN A 11 -11.85 16.99 -1.82
N GLY A 12 -12.98 17.33 -2.44
CA GLY A 12 -13.01 18.08 -3.68
C GLY A 12 -13.38 17.24 -4.90
N THR A 13 -13.24 17.84 -6.06
CA THR A 13 -13.52 17.14 -7.32
C THR A 13 -12.41 16.14 -7.62
N LEU A 14 -12.65 15.26 -8.58
CA LEU A 14 -11.64 14.25 -8.92
C LEU A 14 -10.32 14.88 -9.34
N LYS A 15 -10.36 15.90 -10.18
CA LYS A 15 -9.13 16.51 -10.72
C LYS A 15 -8.46 17.50 -9.78
N GLU A 16 -9.24 18.19 -8.95
CA GLU A 16 -8.74 19.27 -8.12
C GLU A 16 -8.67 18.93 -6.65
N GLY A 17 -9.28 17.84 -6.25
CA GLY A 17 -9.32 17.43 -4.85
C GLY A 17 -8.03 16.78 -4.38
N THR A 18 -8.02 16.48 -3.10
CA THR A 18 -6.90 15.78 -2.46
C THR A 18 -7.44 14.72 -1.53
N GLY A 19 -6.66 13.69 -1.32
CA GLY A 19 -7.04 12.62 -0.43
C GLY A 19 -5.89 12.17 0.46
N LYS A 20 -6.25 11.38 1.45
CA LYS A 20 -5.31 10.82 2.39
C LYS A 20 -5.75 9.41 2.74
N MET A 21 -4.82 8.49 2.73
CA MET A 21 -5.07 7.12 3.13
C MET A 21 -4.29 6.83 4.42
N ARG A 22 -4.90 6.05 5.29
CA ARG A 22 -4.29 5.73 6.58
C ARG A 22 -4.51 4.24 6.90
N LEU A 23 -3.47 3.60 7.39
CA LEU A 23 -3.59 2.27 7.97
C LEU A 23 -3.98 2.43 9.44
N GLY A 24 -4.92 1.60 9.91
CA GLY A 24 -5.41 1.67 11.27
C GLY A 24 -4.34 1.44 12.32
N SER A 25 -3.27 0.74 11.98
CA SER A 25 -2.14 0.52 12.88
C SER A 25 -1.28 1.77 13.06
N GLY A 26 -1.44 2.79 12.23
CA GLY A 26 -0.57 3.96 12.23
C GLY A 26 0.75 3.76 11.51
N ALA A 27 0.98 2.59 10.91
CA ALA A 27 2.24 2.30 10.24
C ALA A 27 2.46 3.16 8.99
N PHE A 28 1.38 3.64 8.37
CA PHE A 28 1.49 4.46 7.18
C PHE A 28 0.29 5.39 7.07
N GLU A 29 0.55 6.60 6.64
CA GLU A 29 -0.45 7.57 6.23
C GLU A 29 0.13 8.32 5.04
N GLY A 30 -0.61 8.42 3.94
CA GLY A 30 -0.08 9.01 2.73
C GLY A 30 -1.12 9.80 1.96
N ALA A 31 -0.65 10.83 1.27
CA ALA A 31 -1.48 11.68 0.43
C ALA A 31 -1.59 11.09 -0.97
N PHE A 32 -2.72 11.30 -1.62
CA PHE A 32 -2.91 10.91 -3.01
C PHE A 32 -3.80 11.94 -3.71
N SER A 33 -3.69 12.00 -5.03
CA SER A 33 -4.39 12.98 -5.84
C SER A 33 -4.61 12.42 -7.25
N PHE A 34 -5.33 13.17 -8.07
CA PHE A 34 -5.46 12.81 -9.49
C PHE A 34 -4.07 12.74 -10.14
N ALA A 35 -3.21 13.71 -9.84
CA ALA A 35 -1.86 13.75 -10.41
C ALA A 35 -0.99 12.56 -9.95
N SER A 36 -1.09 12.17 -8.68
CA SER A 36 -0.29 11.05 -8.18
C SER A 36 -0.76 9.70 -8.72
N ARG A 37 -2.02 9.61 -9.16
CA ARG A 37 -2.58 8.37 -9.71
C ARG A 37 -2.43 8.27 -11.22
N PHE A 38 -2.72 9.35 -11.95
CA PHE A 38 -2.81 9.36 -13.41
C PHE A 38 -1.69 10.13 -14.10
N GLU A 39 -0.89 10.85 -13.33
CA GLU A 39 0.24 11.64 -13.82
C GLU A 39 1.45 11.36 -12.93
N GLU A 40 2.45 12.22 -12.97
CA GLU A 40 3.67 12.05 -12.17
C GLU A 40 3.71 13.01 -10.98
N GLY A 41 2.56 13.23 -10.34
CA GLY A 41 2.49 14.08 -9.16
C GLY A 41 3.09 13.43 -7.92
N PRO A 42 3.38 14.23 -6.89
CA PRO A 42 3.95 13.72 -5.64
C PRO A 42 2.93 12.90 -4.84
N GLY A 43 3.43 12.11 -3.91
CA GLY A 43 2.60 11.26 -3.08
C GLY A 43 2.50 9.85 -3.62
N THR A 44 1.59 9.08 -3.06
CA THR A 44 1.33 7.71 -3.48
C THR A 44 0.01 7.63 -4.25
N ASN A 45 -0.37 6.41 -4.63
CA ASN A 45 -1.65 6.15 -5.28
C ASN A 45 -2.11 4.74 -4.93
N PRO A 46 -3.41 4.43 -5.15
CA PRO A 46 -3.92 3.11 -4.80
C PRO A 46 -3.22 1.96 -5.50
N GLU A 47 -2.84 2.14 -6.75
CA GLU A 47 -2.16 1.10 -7.52
C GLU A 47 -0.78 0.76 -6.93
N GLU A 48 -0.04 1.78 -6.53
CA GLU A 48 1.27 1.57 -5.90
C GLU A 48 1.13 0.81 -4.58
N LEU A 49 0.09 1.13 -3.80
CA LEU A 49 -0.15 0.44 -2.54
C LEU A 49 -0.59 -1.01 -2.74
N VAL A 50 -1.39 -1.28 -3.76
CA VAL A 50 -1.74 -2.66 -4.13
C VAL A 50 -0.48 -3.41 -4.54
N GLY A 51 0.40 -2.77 -5.31
CA GLY A 51 1.68 -3.35 -5.69
C GLY A 51 2.55 -3.67 -4.49
N ALA A 52 2.62 -2.75 -3.53
CA ALA A 52 3.38 -2.96 -2.31
C ALA A 52 2.82 -4.13 -1.50
N ALA A 53 1.49 -4.22 -1.39
CA ALA A 53 0.84 -5.31 -0.68
C ALA A 53 1.16 -6.66 -1.34
N GLN A 54 1.09 -6.73 -2.67
CA GLN A 54 1.40 -7.94 -3.40
C GLN A 54 2.87 -8.33 -3.25
N ALA A 55 3.77 -7.35 -3.31
CA ALA A 55 5.19 -7.60 -3.13
C ALA A 55 5.48 -8.16 -1.74
N GLY A 56 4.83 -7.61 -0.72
CA GLY A 56 4.97 -8.09 0.66
C GLY A 56 4.48 -9.53 0.81
N CYS A 57 3.30 -9.83 0.29
CA CYS A 57 2.75 -11.18 0.34
C CYS A 57 3.63 -12.17 -0.40
N PHE A 58 4.10 -11.82 -1.58
CA PHE A 58 4.95 -12.70 -2.38
C PHE A 58 6.27 -13.00 -1.65
N SER A 59 6.90 -11.97 -1.07
CA SER A 59 8.17 -12.17 -0.38
C SER A 59 8.03 -13.10 0.82
N MET A 60 6.96 -12.98 1.59
CA MET A 60 6.71 -13.84 2.72
C MET A 60 6.39 -15.27 2.30
N PHE A 61 5.60 -15.43 1.23
CA PHE A 61 5.26 -16.76 0.72
C PHE A 61 6.49 -17.47 0.20
N LEU A 62 7.33 -16.78 -0.54
CA LEU A 62 8.58 -17.35 -1.04
C LEU A 62 9.50 -17.72 0.12
N SER A 63 9.60 -16.88 1.14
CA SER A 63 10.39 -17.16 2.33
C SER A 63 9.89 -18.43 3.03
N ALA A 64 8.57 -18.61 3.13
CA ALA A 64 7.99 -19.80 3.75
C ALA A 64 8.36 -21.07 2.97
N LEU A 65 8.29 -21.02 1.64
CA LEU A 65 8.65 -22.15 0.80
C LEU A 65 10.12 -22.50 0.95
N LEU A 66 11.00 -21.49 0.96
CA LEU A 66 12.43 -21.71 1.09
C LEU A 66 12.79 -22.28 2.48
N THR A 67 12.15 -21.75 3.52
CA THR A 67 12.36 -22.26 4.88
C THR A 67 11.96 -23.73 4.99
N THR A 68 10.80 -24.10 4.42
CA THR A 68 10.34 -25.47 4.41
C THR A 68 11.31 -26.38 3.65
N ALA A 69 11.95 -25.86 2.61
CA ALA A 69 12.94 -26.62 1.82
C ALA A 69 14.32 -26.68 2.48
N GLY A 70 14.51 -26.03 3.62
CA GLY A 70 15.75 -26.06 4.37
C GLY A 70 16.70 -24.89 4.15
N TYR A 71 16.24 -23.83 3.50
CA TYR A 71 17.05 -22.64 3.25
C TYR A 71 16.70 -21.52 4.23
N THR A 72 17.66 -20.64 4.46
CA THR A 72 17.43 -19.40 5.21
C THR A 72 17.54 -18.24 4.24
N PRO A 73 16.40 -17.69 3.75
CA PRO A 73 16.45 -16.63 2.76
C PRO A 73 16.93 -15.30 3.35
N THR A 74 17.54 -14.51 2.49
CA THR A 74 17.99 -13.16 2.83
C THR A 74 17.58 -12.19 1.72
#